data_2efc315cb415b16e0ecd450fa599e908
#
_entry.id   2efc315cb415b16e0ecd450fa599e908
#
_cell.length_a   1.000
_cell.length_b   1.000
_cell.length_c   1.000
_cell.angle_alpha   90.00
_cell.angle_beta   90.00
_cell.angle_gamma   90.00
#
_symmetry.space_group_name_H-M   'P 1'
#
loop_
_entity.id
_entity.type
_entity.pdbx_description
1 polymer ?
#
loop_
_entity_poly.entity_id
_entity_poly.type
_entity_poly.pdbx_seq_one_letter_code
_entity_poly.pdbx_strand_id
1 'polypeptide(L)'
;RLGAAMHRGAAVCAPFQHIGERAAQDRLAAFLDHKVAGYRAARDFPGEDATSGLSENLTYGEISPRTIWHAGFRAMQQGAAGAEHFLKELVWREFAWHLLYHFPTLADQNWREGWDAFPWRDDNEDAERWRRGLTGEPLVDAAMRQMYVTGTMHNRARMIAASYLTKHLMTDWRVGLRWFADCLTDWDPAANAMGWQWVAGCGPDAA
;
A
#
# COMPACT_ATOMS: atom_id res chain seq x y z
N ARG A 1 -3.32 23.70 -10.54
CA ARG A 1 -4.35 23.28 -11.54
C ARG A 1 -4.54 21.77 -11.64
N LEU A 2 -3.63 20.97 -11.06
CA LEU A 2 -3.83 19.51 -10.97
C LEU A 2 -5.08 19.17 -10.15
N GLY A 3 -5.33 19.88 -9.07
CA GLY A 3 -6.54 19.69 -8.25
C GLY A 3 -7.86 19.95 -8.99
N ALA A 4 -7.86 20.77 -10.06
CA ALA A 4 -9.05 21.03 -10.84
C ALA A 4 -9.50 19.81 -11.67
N ALA A 5 -8.59 18.89 -11.99
CA ALA A 5 -8.91 17.66 -12.72
C ALA A 5 -9.44 16.55 -11.81
N MET A 6 -9.27 16.65 -10.50
CA MET A 6 -9.70 15.64 -9.52
C MET A 6 -11.17 15.79 -9.11
N HIS A 7 -11.87 16.81 -9.61
CA HIS A 7 -13.26 17.09 -9.30
C HIS A 7 -13.51 17.12 -7.77
N ARG A 8 -14.64 16.54 -7.34
CA ARG A 8 -14.98 16.47 -5.92
C ARG A 8 -14.21 15.40 -5.13
N GLY A 9 -13.50 14.49 -5.80
CA GLY A 9 -12.72 13.44 -5.14
C GLY A 9 -11.65 14.02 -4.22
N ALA A 10 -10.94 15.07 -4.66
CA ALA A 10 -9.96 15.77 -3.85
C ALA A 10 -10.57 16.34 -2.55
N ALA A 11 -11.76 16.94 -2.64
CA ALA A 11 -12.44 17.50 -1.47
C ALA A 11 -12.90 16.42 -0.47
N VAL A 12 -13.25 15.22 -0.95
CA VAL A 12 -13.64 14.09 -0.11
C VAL A 12 -12.42 13.50 0.61
N CYS A 13 -11.29 13.33 -0.08
CA CYS A 13 -10.08 12.76 0.49
C CYS A 13 -9.32 13.74 1.40
N ALA A 14 -9.39 15.05 1.14
CA ALA A 14 -8.59 16.06 1.85
C ALA A 14 -8.64 15.98 3.40
N PRO A 15 -9.79 15.71 4.05
CA PRO A 15 -9.84 15.58 5.51
C PRO A 15 -9.03 14.44 6.10
N PHE A 16 -8.66 13.46 5.27
CA PHE A 16 -7.90 12.27 5.68
C PHE A 16 -6.41 12.37 5.38
N GLN A 17 -5.98 13.43 4.71
CA GLN A 17 -4.59 13.63 4.29
C GLN A 17 -3.82 14.47 5.31
N HIS A 18 -2.54 14.14 5.49
CA HIS A 18 -1.63 14.87 6.38
C HIS A 18 -0.42 15.32 5.56
N ILE A 19 -0.57 16.44 4.88
CA ILE A 19 0.34 16.95 3.88
C ILE A 19 1.43 17.80 4.50
N GLY A 20 2.65 17.61 4.03
CA GLY A 20 3.79 18.46 4.33
C GLY A 20 4.77 17.85 5.33
N GLU A 21 5.99 18.37 5.30
CA GLU A 21 7.13 17.89 6.09
C GLU A 21 6.84 17.90 7.60
N ARG A 22 6.20 18.97 8.10
CA ARG A 22 5.85 19.07 9.51
C ARG A 22 4.84 17.99 9.92
N ALA A 23 3.80 17.77 9.11
CA ALA A 23 2.81 16.74 9.38
C ALA A 23 3.44 15.33 9.39
N ALA A 24 4.40 15.09 8.48
CA ALA A 24 5.16 13.84 8.45
C ALA A 24 6.02 13.63 9.70
N GLN A 25 6.67 14.69 10.18
CA GLN A 25 7.46 14.64 11.41
C GLN A 25 6.59 14.41 12.64
N ASP A 26 5.44 15.09 12.73
CA ASP A 26 4.48 14.92 13.83
C ASP A 26 3.92 13.49 13.86
N ARG A 27 3.60 12.90 12.69
CA ARG A 27 3.20 11.48 12.56
C ARG A 27 4.29 10.53 13.02
N LEU A 28 5.54 10.76 12.60
CA LEU A 28 6.66 9.92 13.03
C LEU A 28 6.84 9.98 14.55
N ALA A 29 6.80 11.16 15.15
CA ALA A 29 6.92 11.34 16.58
C ALA A 29 5.79 10.62 17.32
N ALA A 30 4.54 10.84 16.94
CA ALA A 30 3.38 10.19 17.55
C ALA A 30 3.44 8.65 17.43
N PHE A 31 3.91 8.13 16.31
CA PHE A 31 4.09 6.69 16.13
C PHE A 31 5.16 6.12 17.06
N LEU A 32 6.31 6.79 17.15
CA LEU A 32 7.41 6.35 18.02
C LEU A 32 7.05 6.45 19.51
N ASP A 33 6.28 7.45 19.90
CA ASP A 33 5.89 7.64 21.31
C ASP A 33 4.81 6.66 21.76
N HIS A 34 3.87 6.31 20.89
CA HIS A 34 2.64 5.62 21.32
C HIS A 34 2.42 4.25 20.69
N LYS A 35 2.99 3.95 19.52
CA LYS A 35 2.61 2.77 18.73
C LYS A 35 3.75 1.79 18.49
N VAL A 36 4.99 2.27 18.35
CA VAL A 36 6.11 1.44 17.90
C VAL A 36 6.36 0.22 18.76
N ALA A 37 6.18 0.33 20.08
CA ALA A 37 6.40 -0.80 20.99
C ALA A 37 5.46 -1.99 20.70
N GLY A 38 4.19 -1.71 20.40
CA GLY A 38 3.17 -2.70 20.06
C GLY A 38 3.10 -3.06 18.58
N TYR A 39 3.85 -2.39 17.71
CA TYR A 39 3.70 -2.44 16.26
C TYR A 39 3.71 -3.87 15.70
N ARG A 40 4.65 -4.72 16.14
CA ARG A 40 4.75 -6.11 15.66
C ARG A 40 3.48 -6.93 15.93
N ALA A 41 2.82 -6.70 17.04
CA ALA A 41 1.63 -7.46 17.43
C ALA A 41 0.35 -6.92 16.79
N ALA A 42 0.25 -5.59 16.62
CA ALA A 42 -0.99 -4.94 16.25
C ALA A 42 -1.09 -4.56 14.75
N ARG A 43 0.05 -4.45 14.05
CA ARG A 43 0.10 -3.99 12.66
C ARG A 43 -0.73 -4.79 11.66
N ASP A 44 -1.08 -6.01 11.98
CA ASP A 44 -1.82 -6.90 11.08
C ASP A 44 -3.34 -6.85 11.26
N PHE A 45 -3.82 -6.04 12.20
CA PHE A 45 -5.25 -5.87 12.47
C PHE A 45 -5.78 -4.59 11.80
N PRO A 46 -6.55 -4.69 10.69
CA PRO A 46 -7.03 -3.52 9.94
C PRO A 46 -7.93 -2.57 10.74
N GLY A 47 -8.57 -3.06 11.81
CA GLY A 47 -9.42 -2.26 12.67
C GLY A 47 -8.66 -1.46 13.73
N GLU A 48 -7.34 -1.63 13.87
CA GLU A 48 -6.53 -0.96 14.87
C GLU A 48 -5.66 0.15 14.26
N ASP A 49 -5.57 1.28 14.95
CA ASP A 49 -4.67 2.38 14.57
C ASP A 49 -3.24 2.11 15.09
N ALA A 50 -2.59 1.09 14.52
CA ALA A 50 -1.28 0.61 14.95
C ALA A 50 -0.14 0.97 14.00
N THR A 51 -0.41 1.55 12.83
CA THR A 51 0.60 1.86 11.82
C THR A 51 1.07 3.32 11.90
N SER A 52 2.19 3.62 11.22
CA SER A 52 2.74 4.98 11.23
C SER A 52 1.98 5.97 10.35
N GLY A 53 1.25 5.48 9.32
CA GLY A 53 0.58 6.31 8.33
C GLY A 53 1.53 7.14 7.44
N LEU A 54 2.83 6.81 7.39
CA LEU A 54 3.86 7.60 6.69
C LEU A 54 3.97 7.32 5.19
N SER A 55 3.22 6.37 4.65
CA SER A 55 3.37 5.96 3.25
C SER A 55 3.12 7.09 2.25
N GLU A 56 2.09 7.93 2.47
CA GLU A 56 1.85 9.10 1.62
C GLU A 56 2.97 10.12 1.68
N ASN A 57 3.46 10.43 2.89
CA ASN A 57 4.55 11.39 3.08
C ASN A 57 5.87 10.91 2.47
N LEU A 58 6.12 9.59 2.49
CA LEU A 58 7.25 8.95 1.81
C LEU A 58 7.12 9.03 0.29
N THR A 59 5.92 8.82 -0.25
CA THR A 59 5.65 8.86 -1.68
C THR A 59 5.96 10.25 -2.27
N TYR A 60 5.59 11.31 -1.57
CA TYR A 60 5.81 12.69 -2.03
C TYR A 60 7.14 13.30 -1.55
N GLY A 61 7.98 12.54 -0.85
CA GLY A 61 9.27 13.00 -0.38
C GLY A 61 9.20 14.04 0.75
N GLU A 62 8.08 14.10 1.46
CA GLU A 62 7.86 14.99 2.59
C GLU A 62 8.63 14.55 3.84
N ILE A 63 9.09 13.31 3.85
CA ILE A 63 10.03 12.78 4.84
C ILE A 63 10.96 11.76 4.17
N SER A 64 12.24 11.81 4.54
CA SER A 64 13.24 10.87 4.03
C SER A 64 13.14 9.51 4.73
N PRO A 65 13.25 8.38 3.98
CA PRO A 65 13.40 7.06 4.60
C PRO A 65 14.57 7.01 5.58
N ARG A 66 15.64 7.74 5.31
CA ARG A 66 16.80 7.84 6.19
C ARG A 66 16.46 8.49 7.54
N THR A 67 15.64 9.52 7.54
CA THR A 67 15.14 10.16 8.78
C THR A 67 14.34 9.18 9.62
N ILE A 68 13.43 8.44 8.98
CA ILE A 68 12.62 7.41 9.64
C ILE A 68 13.50 6.28 10.18
N TRP A 69 14.48 5.84 9.39
CA TRP A 69 15.42 4.80 9.80
C TRP A 69 16.17 5.18 11.08
N HIS A 70 16.77 6.34 11.12
CA HIS A 70 17.52 6.78 12.29
C HIS A 70 16.63 6.95 13.53
N ALA A 71 15.41 7.42 13.36
CA ALA A 71 14.46 7.55 14.46
C ALA A 71 14.00 6.17 14.99
N GLY A 72 13.62 5.25 14.08
CA GLY A 72 13.26 3.87 14.43
C GLY A 72 14.42 3.08 15.05
N PHE A 73 15.65 3.29 14.56
CA PHE A 73 16.84 2.64 15.12
C PHE A 73 17.12 3.10 16.56
N ARG A 74 16.97 4.41 16.84
CA ARG A 74 17.05 4.91 18.21
C ARG A 74 15.99 4.29 19.13
N ALA A 75 14.73 4.19 18.66
CA ALA A 75 13.68 3.54 19.42
C ALA A 75 14.00 2.05 19.70
N MET A 76 14.58 1.36 18.73
CA MET A 76 15.04 -0.03 18.88
C MET A 76 16.16 -0.15 19.94
N GLN A 77 17.12 0.77 19.93
CA GLN A 77 18.20 0.81 20.94
C GLN A 77 17.66 1.13 22.35
N GLN A 78 16.55 1.86 22.43
CA GLN A 78 15.85 2.17 23.69
C GLN A 78 14.93 1.03 24.14
N GLY A 79 14.88 -0.10 23.43
CA GLY A 79 14.14 -1.29 23.82
C GLY A 79 12.69 -1.36 23.33
N ALA A 80 12.28 -0.55 22.34
CA ALA A 80 10.95 -0.64 21.76
C ALA A 80 10.83 -1.94 20.94
N ALA A 81 10.07 -2.91 21.41
CA ALA A 81 10.01 -4.29 20.89
C ALA A 81 9.53 -4.40 19.44
N GLY A 82 8.71 -3.48 18.97
CA GLY A 82 8.21 -3.46 17.58
C GLY A 82 9.09 -2.70 16.60
N ALA A 83 10.12 -1.98 17.06
CA ALA A 83 10.92 -1.08 16.22
C ALA A 83 11.71 -1.82 15.13
N GLU A 84 12.27 -2.97 15.42
CA GLU A 84 12.96 -3.81 14.41
C GLU A 84 12.01 -4.17 13.27
N HIS A 85 10.78 -4.57 13.60
CA HIS A 85 9.78 -4.94 12.61
C HIS A 85 9.37 -3.73 11.75
N PHE A 86 9.22 -2.57 12.36
CA PHE A 86 8.97 -1.32 11.64
C PHE A 86 10.10 -0.98 10.66
N LEU A 87 11.35 -1.12 11.06
CA LEU A 87 12.50 -0.91 10.18
C LEU A 87 12.53 -1.89 9.00
N LYS A 88 12.13 -3.14 9.19
CA LYS A 88 12.01 -4.13 8.11
C LYS A 88 11.01 -3.70 7.04
N GLU A 89 9.91 -3.05 7.41
CA GLU A 89 8.95 -2.53 6.42
C GLU A 89 9.56 -1.41 5.55
N LEU A 90 10.42 -0.60 6.14
CA LEU A 90 11.15 0.41 5.39
C LEU A 90 12.15 -0.22 4.40
N VAL A 91 12.80 -1.32 4.81
CA VAL A 91 13.69 -2.09 3.92
C VAL A 91 12.91 -2.69 2.75
N TRP A 92 11.70 -3.21 2.97
CA TRP A 92 10.85 -3.72 1.89
C TRP A 92 10.50 -2.64 0.86
N ARG A 93 10.25 -1.41 1.30
CA ARG A 93 10.02 -0.28 0.40
C ARG A 93 11.27 0.00 -0.46
N GLU A 94 12.44 0.08 0.15
CA GLU A 94 13.70 0.32 -0.58
C GLU A 94 14.02 -0.84 -1.53
N PHE A 95 13.71 -2.08 -1.14
CA PHE A 95 13.85 -3.24 -2.00
C PHE A 95 12.93 -3.16 -3.23
N ALA A 96 11.69 -2.70 -3.07
CA ALA A 96 10.79 -2.49 -4.20
C ALA A 96 11.36 -1.48 -5.22
N TRP A 97 11.93 -0.37 -4.74
CA TRP A 97 12.60 0.61 -5.60
C TRP A 97 13.84 0.04 -6.27
N HIS A 98 14.62 -0.77 -5.57
CA HIS A 98 15.75 -1.51 -6.16
C HIS A 98 15.29 -2.43 -7.29
N LEU A 99 14.20 -3.16 -7.09
CA LEU A 99 13.62 -4.00 -8.14
C LEU A 99 13.16 -3.18 -9.35
N LEU A 100 12.42 -2.11 -9.14
CA LEU A 100 11.94 -1.25 -10.23
C LEU A 100 13.10 -0.61 -11.01
N TYR A 101 14.18 -0.24 -10.33
CA TYR A 101 15.37 0.30 -10.98
C TYR A 101 16.01 -0.71 -11.94
N HIS A 102 16.14 -1.98 -11.54
CA HIS A 102 16.74 -3.02 -12.35
C HIS A 102 15.77 -3.64 -13.37
N PHE A 103 14.48 -3.56 -13.09
CA PHE A 103 13.39 -4.09 -13.93
C PHE A 103 12.33 -3.01 -14.16
N PRO A 104 12.58 -2.04 -15.06
CA PRO A 104 11.69 -0.91 -15.29
C PRO A 104 10.29 -1.30 -15.76
N THR A 105 10.14 -2.51 -16.27
CA THR A 105 8.86 -3.07 -16.73
C THR A 105 8.06 -3.76 -15.63
N LEU A 106 8.49 -3.67 -14.38
CA LEU A 106 7.85 -4.35 -13.23
C LEU A 106 6.35 -4.03 -13.09
N ALA A 107 5.92 -2.83 -13.51
CA ALA A 107 4.52 -2.44 -13.46
C ALA A 107 3.66 -3.02 -14.61
N ASP A 108 4.30 -3.51 -15.68
CA ASP A 108 3.63 -3.88 -16.92
C ASP A 108 3.80 -5.37 -17.28
N GLN A 109 4.91 -5.98 -16.86
CA GLN A 109 5.26 -7.36 -17.19
C GLN A 109 5.35 -8.22 -15.94
N ASN A 110 5.02 -9.51 -16.07
CA ASN A 110 5.20 -10.47 -14.99
C ASN A 110 6.70 -10.63 -14.67
N TRP A 111 7.06 -10.57 -13.41
CA TRP A 111 8.42 -10.88 -12.96
C TRP A 111 8.84 -12.29 -13.37
N ARG A 112 7.94 -13.26 -13.23
CA ARG A 112 8.14 -14.64 -13.66
C ARG A 112 7.48 -14.83 -15.03
N GLU A 113 8.25 -14.90 -16.07
CA GLU A 113 7.78 -15.05 -17.47
C GLU A 113 6.81 -16.21 -17.68
N GLY A 114 6.94 -17.31 -16.93
CA GLY A 114 6.00 -18.43 -17.01
C GLY A 114 4.54 -18.06 -16.74
N TRP A 115 4.30 -16.93 -16.07
CA TRP A 115 2.95 -16.43 -15.80
C TRP A 115 2.31 -15.69 -16.97
N ASP A 116 3.04 -15.45 -18.05
CA ASP A 116 2.47 -14.86 -19.27
C ASP A 116 1.49 -15.83 -19.96
N ALA A 117 1.65 -17.13 -19.73
CA ALA A 117 0.73 -18.15 -20.22
C ALA A 117 -0.48 -18.36 -19.31
N PHE A 118 -0.54 -17.71 -18.13
CA PHE A 118 -1.67 -17.88 -17.22
C PHE A 118 -2.93 -17.21 -17.79
N PRO A 119 -4.09 -17.92 -17.86
CA PRO A 119 -5.29 -17.43 -18.52
C PRO A 119 -6.05 -16.42 -17.66
N TRP A 120 -5.44 -15.26 -17.42
CA TRP A 120 -6.09 -14.15 -16.73
C TRP A 120 -7.35 -13.72 -17.47
N ARG A 121 -8.38 -13.40 -16.71
CA ARG A 121 -9.54 -12.66 -17.25
C ARG A 121 -9.17 -11.19 -17.39
N ASP A 122 -9.61 -10.59 -18.48
CA ASP A 122 -9.52 -9.15 -18.68
C ASP A 122 -10.43 -8.38 -17.71
N ASP A 123 -10.44 -7.06 -17.83
CA ASP A 123 -11.38 -6.19 -17.11
C ASP A 123 -12.83 -6.57 -17.45
N ASN A 124 -13.64 -6.81 -16.42
CA ASN A 124 -14.96 -7.43 -16.56
C ASN A 124 -15.93 -6.92 -15.47
N GLU A 125 -17.19 -7.37 -15.51
CA GLU A 125 -18.23 -6.96 -14.56
C GLU A 125 -17.92 -7.32 -13.11
N ASP A 126 -17.25 -8.44 -12.85
CA ASP A 126 -16.84 -8.83 -11.49
C ASP A 126 -15.75 -7.87 -10.97
N ALA A 127 -14.81 -7.45 -11.82
CA ALA A 127 -13.81 -6.43 -11.49
C ALA A 127 -14.48 -5.07 -11.20
N GLU A 128 -15.53 -4.72 -11.94
CA GLU A 128 -16.30 -3.49 -11.66
C GLU A 128 -17.04 -3.57 -10.32
N ARG A 129 -17.64 -4.72 -9.99
CA ARG A 129 -18.25 -4.94 -8.68
C ARG A 129 -17.22 -4.86 -7.56
N TRP A 130 -16.01 -5.41 -7.79
CA TRP A 130 -14.89 -5.30 -6.86
C TRP A 130 -14.47 -3.85 -6.65
N ARG A 131 -14.30 -3.05 -7.71
CA ARG A 131 -13.99 -1.61 -7.60
C ARG A 131 -14.99 -0.85 -6.74
N ARG A 132 -16.26 -1.20 -6.85
CA ARG A 132 -17.36 -0.57 -6.10
C ARG A 132 -17.55 -1.09 -4.68
N GLY A 133 -16.81 -2.13 -4.28
CA GLY A 133 -17.04 -2.81 -3.00
C GLY A 133 -18.42 -3.46 -2.93
N LEU A 134 -18.78 -4.20 -3.96
CA LEU A 134 -20.06 -4.89 -4.14
C LEU A 134 -19.85 -6.38 -4.46
N THR A 135 -18.79 -6.97 -3.91
CA THR A 135 -18.44 -8.38 -4.12
C THR A 135 -19.30 -9.33 -3.28
N GLY A 136 -19.82 -8.84 -2.16
CA GLY A 136 -20.49 -9.66 -1.14
C GLY A 136 -19.54 -10.16 -0.04
N GLU A 137 -18.22 -9.95 -0.19
CA GLU A 137 -17.22 -10.26 0.83
C GLU A 137 -17.02 -9.04 1.74
N PRO A 138 -17.49 -9.07 3.00
CA PRO A 138 -17.59 -7.86 3.81
C PRO A 138 -16.27 -7.11 4.00
N LEU A 139 -15.16 -7.82 4.19
CA LEU A 139 -13.85 -7.19 4.40
C LEU A 139 -13.30 -6.57 3.10
N VAL A 140 -13.46 -7.25 1.97
CA VAL A 140 -13.08 -6.72 0.65
C VAL A 140 -13.88 -5.46 0.34
N ASP A 141 -15.21 -5.53 0.50
CA ASP A 141 -16.11 -4.43 0.21
C ASP A 141 -15.84 -3.21 1.10
N ALA A 142 -15.60 -3.43 2.39
CA ALA A 142 -15.24 -2.36 3.33
C ALA A 142 -13.91 -1.71 2.94
N ALA A 143 -12.89 -2.51 2.60
CA ALA A 143 -11.58 -2.02 2.19
C ALA A 143 -11.63 -1.17 0.91
N MET A 144 -12.37 -1.63 -0.10
CA MET A 144 -12.52 -0.91 -1.37
C MET A 144 -13.29 0.40 -1.19
N ARG A 145 -14.34 0.41 -0.38
CA ARG A 145 -15.10 1.63 -0.05
C ARG A 145 -14.27 2.62 0.77
N GLN A 146 -13.49 2.13 1.74
CA GLN A 146 -12.58 2.97 2.51
C GLN A 146 -11.58 3.66 1.58
N MET A 147 -10.91 2.90 0.72
CA MET A 147 -9.95 3.45 -0.25
C MET A 147 -10.59 4.54 -1.12
N TYR A 148 -11.79 4.29 -1.65
CA TYR A 148 -12.47 5.23 -2.53
C TYR A 148 -12.85 6.55 -1.83
N VAL A 149 -13.16 6.49 -0.53
CA VAL A 149 -13.56 7.67 0.26
C VAL A 149 -12.35 8.41 0.84
N THR A 150 -11.37 7.66 1.37
CA THR A 150 -10.26 8.24 2.14
C THR A 150 -8.97 8.39 1.35
N GLY A 151 -8.83 7.68 0.23
CA GLY A 151 -7.56 7.54 -0.50
C GLY A 151 -6.56 6.62 0.19
N THR A 152 -6.94 5.94 1.27
CA THR A 152 -6.05 5.07 2.04
C THR A 152 -6.64 3.68 2.25
N MET A 153 -5.78 2.68 2.41
CA MET A 153 -6.18 1.32 2.75
C MET A 153 -5.07 0.65 3.55
N HIS A 154 -5.45 -0.02 4.62
CA HIS A 154 -4.53 -0.79 5.44
C HIS A 154 -3.82 -1.89 4.62
N ASN A 155 -2.52 -2.16 4.88
CA ASN A 155 -1.74 -3.12 4.09
C ASN A 155 -2.38 -4.51 4.00
N ARG A 156 -2.88 -5.07 5.09
CA ARG A 156 -3.57 -6.38 5.07
C ARG A 156 -4.85 -6.35 4.23
N ALA A 157 -5.57 -5.24 4.26
CA ALA A 157 -6.76 -5.06 3.43
C ALA A 157 -6.40 -5.01 1.94
N ARG A 158 -5.28 -4.35 1.58
CA ARG A 158 -4.75 -4.37 0.19
C ARG A 158 -4.45 -5.79 -0.28
N MET A 159 -3.76 -6.57 0.56
CA MET A 159 -3.45 -7.97 0.24
C MET A 159 -4.71 -8.82 0.04
N ILE A 160 -5.71 -8.66 0.90
CA ILE A 160 -6.97 -9.40 0.82
C ILE A 160 -7.76 -8.98 -0.41
N ALA A 161 -7.92 -7.68 -0.66
CA ALA A 161 -8.62 -7.16 -1.83
C ALA A 161 -7.94 -7.57 -3.15
N ALA A 162 -6.61 -7.52 -3.20
CA ALA A 162 -5.83 -7.97 -4.35
C ALA A 162 -5.91 -9.50 -4.55
N SER A 163 -5.85 -10.28 -3.47
CA SER A 163 -6.02 -11.74 -3.52
C SER A 163 -7.40 -12.12 -4.03
N TYR A 164 -8.44 -11.41 -3.59
CA TYR A 164 -9.79 -11.67 -4.08
C TYR A 164 -9.90 -11.44 -5.60
N LEU A 165 -9.38 -10.31 -6.09
CA LEU A 165 -9.38 -10.01 -7.52
C LEU A 165 -8.61 -11.06 -8.33
N THR A 166 -7.41 -11.40 -7.91
CA THR A 166 -6.51 -12.24 -8.70
C THR A 166 -6.75 -13.73 -8.55
N LYS A 167 -7.05 -14.21 -7.33
CA LYS A 167 -7.17 -15.65 -7.03
C LYS A 167 -8.61 -16.16 -7.04
N HIS A 168 -9.59 -15.32 -6.68
CA HIS A 168 -11.01 -15.74 -6.71
C HIS A 168 -11.70 -15.31 -8.00
N LEU A 169 -11.50 -14.09 -8.46
CA LEU A 169 -12.07 -13.60 -9.71
C LEU A 169 -11.21 -13.93 -10.93
N MET A 170 -9.98 -14.40 -10.75
CA MET A 170 -9.02 -14.72 -11.82
C MET A 170 -8.77 -13.54 -12.77
N THR A 171 -8.96 -12.32 -12.30
CA THR A 171 -8.75 -11.10 -13.09
C THR A 171 -7.28 -10.67 -13.03
N ASP A 172 -6.77 -10.21 -14.17
CA ASP A 172 -5.38 -9.76 -14.29
C ASP A 172 -5.05 -8.71 -13.22
N TRP A 173 -3.94 -8.91 -12.54
CA TRP A 173 -3.47 -8.04 -11.47
C TRP A 173 -3.27 -6.58 -11.93
N ARG A 174 -2.98 -6.35 -13.22
CA ARG A 174 -2.83 -5.00 -13.79
C ARG A 174 -4.12 -4.20 -13.76
N VAL A 175 -5.27 -4.87 -13.79
CA VAL A 175 -6.59 -4.21 -13.63
C VAL A 175 -6.69 -3.59 -12.24
N GLY A 176 -6.31 -4.34 -11.20
CA GLY A 176 -6.32 -3.85 -9.84
C GLY A 176 -5.23 -2.81 -9.57
N LEU A 177 -4.03 -3.01 -10.14
CA LEU A 177 -2.93 -2.06 -10.05
C LEU A 177 -3.34 -0.67 -10.54
N ARG A 178 -3.99 -0.58 -11.71
CA ARG A 178 -4.48 0.69 -12.27
C ARG A 178 -5.52 1.35 -11.38
N TRP A 179 -6.44 0.57 -10.82
CA TRP A 179 -7.46 1.10 -9.91
C TRP A 179 -6.85 1.65 -8.62
N PHE A 180 -5.86 0.97 -8.06
CA PHE A 180 -5.12 1.48 -6.90
C PHE A 180 -4.36 2.77 -7.23
N ALA A 181 -3.79 2.86 -8.43
CA ALA A 181 -3.13 4.09 -8.89
C ALA A 181 -4.09 5.29 -8.96
N ASP A 182 -5.33 5.05 -9.34
CA ASP A 182 -6.36 6.10 -9.42
C ASP A 182 -6.89 6.55 -8.06
N CYS A 183 -6.87 5.65 -7.05
CA CYS A 183 -7.55 5.89 -5.77
C CYS A 183 -6.63 6.20 -4.60
N LEU A 184 -5.41 5.62 -4.57
CA LEU A 184 -4.53 5.72 -3.40
C LEU A 184 -3.74 7.03 -3.37
N THR A 185 -3.81 7.73 -2.24
CA THR A 185 -3.01 8.95 -2.00
C THR A 185 -1.55 8.64 -1.73
N ASP A 186 -1.24 7.42 -1.32
CA ASP A 186 0.12 6.93 -1.11
C ASP A 186 0.62 6.06 -2.28
N TRP A 187 0.09 6.26 -3.48
CA TRP A 187 0.54 5.51 -4.64
C TRP A 187 2.05 5.60 -4.85
N ASP A 188 2.72 4.46 -4.79
CA ASP A 188 4.14 4.29 -5.05
C ASP A 188 4.29 3.22 -6.14
N PRO A 189 4.84 3.55 -7.31
CA PRO A 189 4.89 2.62 -8.45
C PRO A 189 5.67 1.36 -8.15
N ALA A 190 6.75 1.45 -7.36
CA ALA A 190 7.59 0.30 -7.03
C ALA A 190 6.89 -0.64 -6.03
N ALA A 191 6.45 -0.09 -4.89
CA ALA A 191 5.81 -0.87 -3.83
C ALA A 191 4.49 -1.51 -4.31
N ASN A 192 3.70 -0.77 -5.11
CA ASN A 192 2.44 -1.32 -5.62
C ASN A 192 2.66 -2.37 -6.69
N ALA A 193 3.58 -2.17 -7.64
CA ALA A 193 3.90 -3.19 -8.65
C ALA A 193 4.41 -4.49 -8.00
N MET A 194 5.36 -4.37 -7.07
CA MET A 194 5.86 -5.53 -6.34
C MET A 194 4.75 -6.21 -5.52
N GLY A 195 3.95 -5.44 -4.78
CA GLY A 195 2.89 -5.97 -3.92
C GLY A 195 1.79 -6.69 -4.70
N TRP A 196 1.34 -6.14 -5.83
CA TRP A 196 0.34 -6.77 -6.70
C TRP A 196 0.85 -8.09 -7.28
N GLN A 197 2.07 -8.12 -7.79
CA GLN A 197 2.67 -9.32 -8.34
C GLN A 197 2.96 -10.38 -7.27
N TRP A 198 3.36 -9.95 -6.06
CA TRP A 198 3.53 -10.86 -4.94
C TRP A 198 2.21 -11.56 -4.59
N VAL A 199 1.10 -10.82 -4.47
CA VAL A 199 -0.23 -11.39 -4.20
C VAL A 199 -0.71 -12.27 -5.34
N ALA A 200 -0.50 -11.86 -6.59
CA ALA A 200 -0.90 -12.64 -7.77
C ALA A 200 -0.12 -13.96 -7.93
N GLY A 201 1.08 -14.06 -7.34
CA GLY A 201 1.95 -15.23 -7.45
C GLY A 201 3.04 -15.12 -8.51
N CYS A 202 3.00 -14.08 -9.35
CA CYS A 202 3.95 -13.87 -10.44
C CYS A 202 5.16 -13.02 -10.07
N GLY A 203 5.20 -12.47 -8.87
CA GLY A 203 6.24 -11.55 -8.40
C GLY A 203 7.45 -12.23 -7.77
N PRO A 204 8.47 -11.42 -7.42
CA PRO A 204 9.60 -11.88 -6.64
C PRO A 204 9.10 -12.32 -5.25
N ASP A 205 9.72 -13.38 -4.70
CA ASP A 205 9.40 -13.93 -3.38
C ASP A 205 7.91 -14.33 -3.20
N ALA A 206 7.15 -14.43 -4.28
CA ALA A 206 5.78 -14.92 -4.23
C ALA A 206 5.74 -16.43 -3.99
N ALA A 207 4.87 -16.87 -3.06
CA ALA A 207 4.65 -18.27 -2.69
C ALA A 207 3.81 -19.01 -3.74
#